data_f1aa64910e3fea7d4395598677278f88
#
_entry.id   f1aa64910e3fea7d4395598677278f88
#
_cell.length_a   1.000
_cell.length_b   1.000
_cell.length_c   1.000
_cell.angle_alpha   90.00
_cell.angle_beta   90.00
_cell.angle_gamma   90.00
#
_symmetry.space_group_name_H-M   'P 1'
#
loop_
_entity.id
_entity.type
_entity.pdbx_description
1 polymer ?
#
loop_
_entity_poly.entity_id
_entity_poly.type
_entity_poly.pdbx_seq_one_letter_code
_entity_poly.pdbx_strand_id
1 'polypeptide(L)'
;MSNADSNPASVIGQTKDLLETVYKRILEHYGIHYQEKANMTKLLSQVNDVLGLTPNKQDRLNSLGLISAKILGNLNQVANGMNELRNQFGRGHGRGHTQEGAVVVPRRYANLAVGSASVLINFLTETVQRVDQCKASEQIDQDFGN
;
A
#
# COMPACT_ATOMS: atom_id res chain seq x y z
N MET A 1 10.87 7.27 -23.76
CA MET A 1 10.07 6.05 -23.90
C MET A 1 10.25 5.17 -22.69
N SER A 2 9.22 5.03 -21.94
CA SER A 2 9.28 4.24 -20.73
C SER A 2 9.28 2.74 -21.08
N ASN A 3 10.23 2.00 -20.54
CA ASN A 3 10.24 0.54 -20.57
C ASN A 3 8.97 -0.07 -19.94
N ALA A 4 8.17 0.75 -19.30
CA ALA A 4 6.88 0.35 -18.70
C ALA A 4 5.89 -0.20 -19.76
N ASP A 5 6.00 0.27 -20.99
CA ASP A 5 5.12 -0.17 -22.05
C ASP A 5 5.43 -1.58 -22.56
N SER A 6 6.62 -2.08 -22.30
CA SER A 6 7.10 -3.34 -22.87
C SER A 6 6.98 -4.54 -21.93
N ASN A 7 6.78 -4.33 -20.61
CA ASN A 7 6.73 -5.45 -19.66
C ASN A 7 5.78 -5.19 -18.47
N PRO A 8 4.49 -5.52 -18.62
CA PRO A 8 3.52 -5.36 -17.55
C PRO A 8 3.88 -6.09 -16.25
N ALA A 9 4.51 -7.25 -16.33
CA ALA A 9 4.93 -8.01 -15.14
C ALA A 9 5.97 -7.25 -14.32
N SER A 10 6.92 -6.58 -14.98
CA SER A 10 7.92 -5.75 -14.31
C SER A 10 7.28 -4.56 -13.62
N VAL A 11 6.31 -3.92 -14.27
CA VAL A 11 5.56 -2.78 -13.70
C VAL A 11 4.83 -3.21 -12.42
N ILE A 12 4.19 -4.37 -12.43
CA ILE A 12 3.49 -4.91 -11.25
C ILE A 12 4.48 -5.13 -10.09
N GLY A 13 5.64 -5.72 -10.37
CA GLY A 13 6.68 -5.92 -9.35
C GLY A 13 7.21 -4.62 -8.76
N GLN A 14 7.48 -3.64 -9.60
CA GLN A 14 7.92 -2.31 -9.17
C GLN A 14 6.86 -1.60 -8.33
N THR A 15 5.59 -1.76 -8.68
CA THR A 15 4.47 -1.20 -7.92
C THR A 15 4.39 -1.79 -6.53
N LYS A 16 4.57 -3.09 -6.41
CA LYS A 16 4.63 -3.76 -5.10
C LYS A 16 5.78 -3.22 -4.25
N ASP A 17 6.97 -3.13 -4.83
CA ASP A 17 8.17 -2.64 -4.13
C ASP A 17 7.97 -1.18 -3.68
N LEU A 18 7.32 -0.37 -4.50
CA LEU A 18 6.99 1.00 -4.15
C LEU A 18 6.04 1.06 -2.96
N LEU A 19 5.00 0.26 -2.94
CA LEU A 19 4.06 0.21 -1.82
C LEU A 19 4.76 -0.19 -0.51
N GLU A 20 5.59 -1.22 -0.55
CA GLU A 20 6.36 -1.63 0.62
C GLU A 20 7.27 -0.49 1.12
N THR A 21 7.90 0.21 0.20
CA THR A 21 8.77 1.35 0.54
C THR A 21 7.98 2.47 1.18
N VAL A 22 6.81 2.80 0.66
CA VAL A 22 5.94 3.84 1.23
C VAL A 22 5.50 3.46 2.64
N TYR A 23 5.05 2.23 2.85
CA TYR A 23 4.64 1.76 4.18
C TYR A 23 5.77 1.85 5.20
N LYS A 24 6.95 1.38 4.83
CA LYS A 24 8.13 1.43 5.69
C LYS A 24 8.51 2.88 6.04
N ARG A 25 8.47 3.78 5.07
CA ARG A 25 8.76 5.19 5.30
C ARG A 25 7.76 5.87 6.23
N ILE A 26 6.49 5.54 6.12
CA ILE A 26 5.47 6.05 7.05
C ILE A 26 5.76 5.55 8.47
N LEU A 27 6.06 4.27 8.63
CA LEU A 27 6.38 3.70 9.94
C LEU A 27 7.64 4.33 10.52
N GLU A 28 8.68 4.52 9.73
CA GLU A 28 9.92 5.20 10.14
C GLU A 28 9.65 6.65 10.56
N HIS A 29 8.79 7.35 9.85
CA HIS A 29 8.40 8.73 10.18
C HIS A 29 7.80 8.84 11.58
N TYR A 30 7.05 7.84 12.01
CA TYR A 30 6.45 7.80 13.35
C TYR A 30 7.28 7.02 14.37
N GLY A 31 8.47 6.56 14.01
CA GLY A 31 9.32 5.79 14.91
C GLY A 31 8.80 4.40 15.25
N ILE A 32 7.98 3.83 14.39
CA ILE A 32 7.37 2.52 14.60
C ILE A 32 8.30 1.43 14.06
N HIS A 33 8.63 0.49 14.92
CA HIS A 33 9.44 -0.67 14.53
C HIS A 33 8.63 -1.65 13.68
N TYR A 34 9.22 -2.16 12.62
CA TYR A 34 8.66 -3.21 11.79
C TYR A 34 9.71 -4.29 11.49
N GLN A 35 9.25 -5.51 11.25
CA GLN A 35 10.16 -6.59 10.86
C GLN A 35 10.55 -6.42 9.40
N GLU A 36 11.84 -6.60 9.11
CA GLU A 36 12.38 -6.43 7.75
C GLU A 36 11.69 -7.34 6.73
N LYS A 37 11.30 -8.53 7.16
CA LYS A 37 10.62 -9.52 6.30
C LYS A 37 9.09 -9.46 6.38
N ALA A 38 8.53 -8.39 6.96
CA ALA A 38 7.09 -8.25 7.04
C ALA A 38 6.49 -8.13 5.62
N ASN A 39 5.39 -8.84 5.40
CA ASN A 39 4.67 -8.74 4.14
C ASN A 39 3.86 -7.44 4.06
N MET A 40 3.36 -7.13 2.86
CA MET A 40 2.60 -5.90 2.60
C MET A 40 1.38 -5.77 3.51
N THR A 41 0.66 -6.85 3.74
CA THR A 41 -0.53 -6.85 4.59
C THR A 41 -0.21 -6.44 6.02
N LYS A 42 0.88 -6.98 6.57
CA LYS A 42 1.33 -6.65 7.91
C LYS A 42 1.83 -5.21 8.03
N LEU A 43 2.59 -4.75 7.04
CA LEU A 43 3.06 -3.36 7.00
C LEU A 43 1.88 -2.39 6.92
N LEU A 44 0.90 -2.64 6.06
CA LEU A 44 -0.28 -1.80 5.95
C LEU A 44 -1.10 -1.79 7.25
N SER A 45 -1.21 -2.93 7.92
CA SER A 45 -1.88 -3.01 9.22
C SER A 45 -1.21 -2.09 10.25
N GLN A 46 0.10 -2.09 10.31
CA GLN A 46 0.85 -1.19 11.21
C GLN A 46 0.68 0.28 10.81
N VAL A 47 0.69 0.59 9.52
CA VAL A 47 0.42 1.94 9.01
C VAL A 47 -0.98 2.40 9.41
N ASN A 48 -1.98 1.55 9.23
CA ASN A 48 -3.35 1.87 9.60
C ASN A 48 -3.48 2.12 11.11
N ASP A 49 -2.80 1.34 11.93
CA ASP A 49 -2.79 1.54 13.39
C ASP A 49 -2.22 2.92 13.76
N VAL A 50 -1.06 3.27 13.22
CA VAL A 50 -0.41 4.54 13.59
C VAL A 50 -1.17 5.75 13.04
N LEU A 51 -1.88 5.61 11.93
CA LEU A 51 -2.68 6.69 11.35
C LEU A 51 -4.12 6.76 11.90
N GLY A 52 -4.47 5.87 12.83
CA GLY A 52 -5.81 5.84 13.40
C GLY A 52 -6.89 5.37 12.45
N LEU A 53 -6.52 4.60 11.43
CA LEU A 53 -7.44 4.07 10.43
C LEU A 53 -8.00 2.69 10.79
N THR A 54 -7.52 2.11 11.89
CA THR A 54 -8.01 0.82 12.38
C THR A 54 -9.28 1.02 13.19
N PRO A 55 -10.30 0.16 13.02
CA PRO A 55 -11.51 0.24 13.84
C PRO A 55 -11.17 -0.06 15.30
N ASN A 56 -11.13 0.96 16.12
CA ASN A 56 -10.98 0.81 17.55
C ASN A 56 -12.36 0.62 18.17
N LYS A 57 -12.45 -0.20 19.22
CA LYS A 57 -13.71 -0.45 19.94
C LYS A 57 -14.36 0.83 20.49
N GLN A 58 -13.57 1.89 20.67
CA GLN A 58 -14.04 3.19 21.13
C GLN A 58 -14.61 4.05 20.00
N ASP A 59 -14.28 3.74 18.73
CA ASP A 59 -14.69 4.53 17.56
C ASP A 59 -15.90 3.93 16.84
N ARG A 60 -16.71 3.15 17.52
CA ARG A 60 -17.96 2.64 16.95
C ARG A 60 -18.87 3.73 16.40
N LEU A 61 -18.63 4.98 16.82
CA LEU A 61 -19.33 6.16 16.31
C LEU A 61 -18.69 6.70 15.02
N ASN A 62 -17.51 6.21 14.65
CA ASN A 62 -16.83 6.66 13.44
C ASN A 62 -16.96 5.62 12.32
N SER A 63 -18.15 5.56 11.73
CA SER A 63 -18.43 4.71 10.58
C SER A 63 -17.50 5.00 9.40
N LEU A 64 -17.03 6.24 9.27
CA LEU A 64 -16.09 6.63 8.22
C LEU A 64 -14.76 5.91 8.35
N GLY A 65 -14.22 5.81 9.56
CA GLY A 65 -12.96 5.09 9.82
C GLY A 65 -13.05 3.61 9.46
N LEU A 66 -14.18 2.96 9.81
CA LEU A 66 -14.44 1.56 9.46
C LEU A 66 -14.49 1.34 7.95
N ILE A 67 -15.21 2.21 7.25
CA ILE A 67 -15.35 2.13 5.78
C ILE A 67 -14.01 2.38 5.11
N SER A 68 -13.26 3.37 5.57
CA SER A 68 -11.93 3.69 5.04
C SER A 68 -10.97 2.52 5.20
N ALA A 69 -10.90 1.90 6.36
CA ALA A 69 -10.06 0.74 6.61
C ALA A 69 -10.40 -0.43 5.68
N LYS A 70 -11.69 -0.65 5.42
CA LYS A 70 -12.15 -1.67 4.48
C LYS A 70 -11.70 -1.39 3.05
N ILE A 71 -11.85 -0.15 2.59
CA ILE A 71 -11.42 0.26 1.25
C ILE A 71 -9.91 0.08 1.10
N LEU A 72 -9.12 0.53 2.07
CA LEU A 72 -7.67 0.42 2.06
C LEU A 72 -7.23 -1.05 2.02
N GLY A 73 -7.87 -1.90 2.82
CA GLY A 73 -7.62 -3.33 2.81
C GLY A 73 -7.89 -3.95 1.44
N ASN A 74 -8.98 -3.56 0.80
CA ASN A 74 -9.32 -4.04 -0.54
C ASN A 74 -8.31 -3.59 -1.59
N LEU A 75 -7.87 -2.34 -1.55
CA LEU A 75 -6.84 -1.82 -2.46
C LEU A 75 -5.51 -2.57 -2.28
N ASN A 76 -5.12 -2.86 -1.04
CA ASN A 76 -3.93 -3.65 -0.75
C ASN A 76 -4.06 -5.08 -1.29
N GLN A 77 -5.24 -5.68 -1.19
CA GLN A 77 -5.50 -7.02 -1.74
C GLN A 77 -5.41 -7.04 -3.26
N VAL A 78 -5.85 -5.98 -3.93
CA VAL A 78 -5.66 -5.85 -5.38
C VAL A 78 -4.16 -5.88 -5.71
N ALA A 79 -3.35 -5.10 -5.00
CA ALA A 79 -1.90 -5.07 -5.23
C ALA A 79 -1.24 -6.42 -4.95
N ASN A 80 -1.64 -7.11 -3.87
CA ASN A 80 -1.16 -8.45 -3.56
C ASN A 80 -1.54 -9.46 -4.65
N GLY A 81 -2.80 -9.45 -5.09
CA GLY A 81 -3.30 -10.33 -6.14
C GLY A 81 -2.56 -10.14 -7.45
N MET A 82 -2.27 -8.90 -7.80
CA MET A 82 -1.48 -8.60 -9.01
C MET A 82 -0.06 -9.16 -8.90
N ASN A 83 0.55 -9.06 -7.71
CA ASN A 83 1.87 -9.63 -7.48
C ASN A 83 1.87 -11.16 -7.58
N GLU A 84 0.85 -11.81 -7.04
CA GLU A 84 0.67 -13.27 -7.19
C GLU A 84 0.51 -13.65 -8.66
N LEU A 85 -0.30 -12.91 -9.39
CA LEU A 85 -0.50 -13.10 -10.82
C LEU A 85 0.83 -13.01 -11.59
N ARG A 86 1.63 -12.00 -11.29
CA ARG A 86 2.96 -11.85 -11.85
C ARG A 86 3.84 -13.05 -11.55
N ASN A 87 3.86 -13.50 -10.29
CA ASN A 87 4.72 -14.60 -9.86
C ASN A 87 4.34 -15.93 -10.51
N GLN A 88 3.05 -16.17 -10.71
CA GLN A 88 2.58 -17.41 -11.31
C GLN A 88 2.70 -17.41 -12.83
N PHE A 89 2.47 -16.28 -13.48
CA PHE A 89 2.31 -16.22 -14.92
C PHE A 89 3.33 -15.34 -15.63
N GLY A 90 3.88 -14.35 -14.95
CA GLY A 90 4.70 -13.31 -15.58
C GLY A 90 6.14 -13.68 -15.86
N ARG A 91 6.68 -14.72 -15.22
CA ARG A 91 8.10 -15.04 -15.32
C ARG A 91 8.43 -16.32 -16.07
N GLY A 92 7.50 -17.17 -16.35
CA GLY A 92 7.79 -18.46 -16.96
C GLY A 92 8.91 -19.22 -16.23
N HIS A 93 9.08 -19.00 -14.93
CA HIS A 93 10.20 -19.52 -14.17
C HIS A 93 10.30 -21.04 -14.21
N GLY A 94 11.33 -21.53 -14.87
CA GLY A 94 11.74 -22.92 -14.80
C GLY A 94 10.72 -23.93 -15.29
N ARG A 95 9.53 -23.46 -15.59
CA ARG A 95 8.43 -24.28 -16.11
C ARG A 95 8.17 -24.03 -17.57
N GLY A 96 8.83 -23.01 -18.12
CA GLY A 96 8.60 -22.55 -19.47
C GLY A 96 9.48 -23.23 -20.48
N HIS A 97 9.52 -24.50 -20.42
CA HIS A 97 10.20 -25.24 -21.49
C HIS A 97 9.44 -25.16 -22.80
N THR A 98 8.21 -24.72 -22.75
CA THR A 98 7.40 -24.48 -23.92
C THR A 98 6.91 -23.04 -23.88
N GLN A 99 7.34 -22.26 -24.84
CA GLN A 99 6.83 -20.89 -25.04
C GLN A 99 5.31 -20.84 -25.24
N GLU A 100 4.71 -21.97 -25.53
CA GLU A 100 3.27 -22.11 -25.74
C GLU A 100 2.45 -21.98 -24.46
N GLY A 101 3.07 -22.14 -23.28
CA GLY A 101 2.36 -22.03 -21.98
C GLY A 101 2.61 -20.73 -21.22
N ALA A 102 3.39 -19.79 -21.77
CA ALA A 102 3.68 -18.53 -21.12
C ALA A 102 2.47 -17.61 -21.23
N VAL A 103 1.70 -17.51 -20.15
CA VAL A 103 0.63 -16.51 -20.07
C VAL A 103 1.27 -15.17 -19.85
N VAL A 104 1.20 -14.32 -20.86
CA VAL A 104 1.66 -12.93 -20.76
C VAL A 104 0.64 -12.15 -19.94
N VAL A 105 1.08 -11.47 -18.91
CA VAL A 105 0.20 -10.60 -18.11
C VAL A 105 -0.29 -9.45 -19.00
N PRO A 106 -1.61 -9.31 -19.20
CA PRO A 106 -2.13 -8.21 -20.01
C PRO A 106 -1.84 -6.85 -19.37
N ARG A 107 -1.61 -5.86 -20.22
CA ARG A 107 -1.31 -4.49 -19.82
C ARG A 107 -2.35 -3.88 -18.87
N ARG A 108 -3.63 -4.23 -19.06
CA ARG A 108 -4.70 -3.71 -18.20
C ARG A 108 -4.53 -4.09 -16.73
N TYR A 109 -3.89 -5.21 -16.42
CA TYR A 109 -3.59 -5.60 -15.04
C TYR A 109 -2.47 -4.77 -14.43
N ALA A 110 -1.45 -4.44 -15.20
CA ALA A 110 -0.43 -3.49 -14.76
C ALA A 110 -1.05 -2.12 -14.47
N ASN A 111 -1.94 -1.66 -15.32
CA ASN A 111 -2.65 -0.39 -15.12
C ASN A 111 -3.52 -0.44 -13.86
N LEU A 112 -4.17 -1.55 -13.60
CA LEU A 112 -4.96 -1.75 -12.38
C LEU A 112 -4.07 -1.68 -11.13
N ALA A 113 -2.92 -2.34 -11.14
CA ALA A 113 -1.97 -2.31 -10.02
C ALA A 113 -1.45 -0.89 -9.75
N VAL A 114 -1.00 -0.20 -10.80
CA VAL A 114 -0.48 1.17 -10.68
C VAL A 114 -1.57 2.14 -10.21
N GLY A 115 -2.76 2.05 -10.77
CA GLY A 115 -3.90 2.90 -10.38
C GLY A 115 -4.28 2.70 -8.92
N SER A 116 -4.38 1.44 -8.50
CA SER A 116 -4.70 1.10 -7.09
C SER A 116 -3.63 1.60 -6.13
N ALA A 117 -2.36 1.40 -6.47
CA ALA A 117 -1.25 1.89 -5.67
C ALA A 117 -1.24 3.41 -5.57
N SER A 118 -1.48 4.11 -6.67
CA SER A 118 -1.52 5.57 -6.71
C SER A 118 -2.61 6.13 -5.79
N VAL A 119 -3.80 5.57 -5.85
CA VAL A 119 -4.92 5.96 -4.97
C VAL A 119 -4.57 5.73 -3.51
N LEU A 120 -4.02 4.55 -3.20
CA LEU A 120 -3.63 4.19 -1.84
C LEU A 120 -2.54 5.11 -1.29
N ILE A 121 -1.49 5.34 -2.06
CA ILE A 121 -0.37 6.22 -1.66
C ILE A 121 -0.84 7.64 -1.42
N ASN A 122 -1.66 8.19 -2.32
CA ASN A 122 -2.19 9.53 -2.17
C ASN A 122 -3.03 9.67 -0.90
N PHE A 123 -3.91 8.72 -0.64
CA PHE A 123 -4.73 8.74 0.57
C PHE A 123 -3.87 8.66 1.83
N LEU A 124 -2.89 7.77 1.87
CA LEU A 124 -2.01 7.63 3.03
C LEU A 124 -1.17 8.90 3.24
N THR A 125 -0.66 9.50 2.17
CA THR A 125 0.14 10.75 2.25
C THR A 125 -0.70 11.90 2.79
N GLU A 126 -1.91 12.08 2.31
CA GLU A 126 -2.84 13.09 2.82
C GLU A 126 -3.19 12.84 4.29
N THR A 127 -3.34 11.58 4.66
CA THR A 127 -3.63 11.20 6.05
C THR A 127 -2.45 11.53 6.97
N VAL A 128 -1.22 11.24 6.54
CA VAL A 128 0.00 11.61 7.29
C VAL A 128 0.05 13.11 7.52
N GLN A 129 -0.17 13.90 6.48
CA GLN A 129 -0.18 15.35 6.58
C GLN A 129 -1.21 15.83 7.59
N ARG A 130 -2.41 15.26 7.57
CA ARG A 130 -3.49 15.63 8.50
C ARG A 130 -3.15 15.24 9.95
N VAL A 131 -2.63 14.04 10.17
CA VAL A 131 -2.21 13.59 11.50
C VAL A 131 -1.12 14.51 12.05
N ASP A 132 -0.13 14.86 11.25
CA ASP A 132 0.97 15.74 11.67
C ASP A 132 0.48 17.15 11.98
N GLN A 133 -0.46 17.68 11.21
CA GLN A 133 -1.09 18.98 11.47
C GLN A 133 -1.89 18.98 12.78
N CYS A 134 -2.64 17.93 13.07
CA CYS A 134 -3.37 17.78 14.31
C CYS A 134 -2.43 17.74 15.53
N LYS A 135 -1.34 16.98 15.44
CA LYS A 135 -0.32 16.91 16.50
C LYS A 135 0.34 18.27 16.73
N ALA A 136 0.67 18.99 15.67
CA ALA A 136 1.25 20.34 15.78
C ALA A 136 0.28 21.31 16.47
N SER A 137 -1.01 21.26 16.17
CA SER A 137 -2.03 22.09 16.81
C SER A 137 -2.19 21.78 18.31
N GLU A 138 -2.22 20.49 18.65
CA GLU A 138 -2.28 20.06 20.06
C GLU A 138 -1.05 20.52 20.84
N GLN A 139 0.13 20.47 20.25
CA GLN A 139 1.37 20.94 20.87
C GLN A 139 1.31 22.45 21.15
N ILE A 140 0.82 23.23 20.20
CA ILE A 140 0.65 24.69 20.37
C ILE A 140 -0.32 24.99 21.50
N ASP A 141 -1.45 24.30 21.58
CA ASP A 141 -2.44 24.48 22.63
C ASP A 141 -1.87 24.12 24.01
N GLN A 142 -1.04 23.10 24.12
CA GLN A 142 -0.35 22.75 25.37
C GLN A 142 0.69 23.79 25.77
N ASP A 143 1.46 24.33 24.80
CA ASP A 143 2.49 25.31 25.05
C ASP A 143 1.90 26.68 25.45
N PHE A 144 0.74 27.04 24.96
CA PHE A 144 0.07 28.31 25.23
C PHE A 144 -1.10 28.21 26.21
N GLY A 145 -1.52 27.00 26.59
CA GLY A 145 -2.63 26.76 27.51
C GLY A 145 -2.28 26.88 29.00
N ASN A 146 -1.02 27.13 29.31
CA ASN A 146 -0.56 27.39 30.67
C ASN A 146 -0.26 28.88 30.85
#